data_de9d0804bb876d2bcfcc66a71cc66226
#
_entry.id   de9d0804bb876d2bcfcc66a71cc66226
#
_cell.length_a   1.000
_cell.length_b   1.000
_cell.length_c   1.000
_cell.angle_alpha   90.00
_cell.angle_beta   90.00
_cell.angle_gamma   90.00
#
_symmetry.space_group_name_H-M   'P 1'
#
loop_
_entity.id
_entity.type
_entity.pdbx_description
1 polymer ?
#
loop_
_entity_poly.entity_id
_entity_poly.type
_entity_poly.pdbx_seq_one_letter_code
_entity_poly.pdbx_strand_id
1 'polypeptide(L)'
;MNFKKKKLRLGSFAGLPRYSRPLVDRFADYSCLTNFIPVELCNLEYLPQRGSAIDAHHDDCWLWGERLVTLNLMSDTVLTFTEDNQPGLSVLVRLPRRSLVVVSGPARYEWKHAIQRQHVTSRRIAMTFRELSDEFGVGGTSETVGKELITVARNYVP
;
A
#
# COMPACT_ATOMS: atom_id res chain seq x y z
N MET A 1 -1.10 21.73 2.44
CA MET A 1 -0.79 20.47 1.73
C MET A 1 -0.35 20.83 0.31
N ASN A 2 0.95 20.80 0.02
CA ASN A 2 1.49 21.18 -1.29
C ASN A 2 1.54 19.93 -2.18
N PHE A 3 0.47 19.64 -2.90
CA PHE A 3 0.47 18.63 -3.95
C PHE A 3 1.25 19.16 -5.16
N LYS A 4 2.55 18.92 -5.18
CA LYS A 4 3.39 19.17 -6.34
C LYS A 4 2.93 18.27 -7.49
N LYS A 5 2.18 18.90 -8.43
CA LYS A 5 1.88 18.45 -9.80
C LYS A 5 1.70 16.93 -9.97
N LYS A 6 0.45 16.51 -10.06
CA LYS A 6 -0.08 15.25 -10.60
C LYS A 6 0.59 14.87 -11.94
N LYS A 7 1.84 14.38 -11.92
CA LYS A 7 2.56 13.92 -13.10
C LYS A 7 2.90 12.45 -12.92
N LEU A 8 2.06 11.61 -13.51
CA LEU A 8 2.39 10.21 -13.70
C LEU A 8 3.45 10.09 -14.81
N ARG A 9 4.56 9.39 -14.53
CA ARG A 9 5.54 9.01 -15.54
C ARG A 9 5.27 7.58 -15.96
N LEU A 10 4.43 7.38 -16.96
CA LEU A 10 4.03 6.06 -17.47
C LEU A 10 5.24 5.20 -17.86
N GLY A 11 6.29 5.77 -18.42
CA GLY A 11 7.51 5.04 -18.82
C GLY A 11 8.32 4.40 -17.68
N SER A 12 7.97 4.67 -16.41
CA SER A 12 8.58 4.02 -15.24
C SER A 12 7.78 2.83 -14.72
N PHE A 13 6.62 2.56 -15.32
CA PHE A 13 5.72 1.48 -14.90
C PHE A 13 6.01 0.23 -15.70
N ALA A 14 6.71 -0.73 -15.10
CA ALA A 14 7.15 -1.95 -15.80
C ALA A 14 6.17 -3.12 -15.64
N GLY A 15 5.19 -3.02 -14.74
CA GLY A 15 4.28 -4.10 -14.36
C GLY A 15 4.61 -4.71 -13.00
N LEU A 16 3.75 -5.59 -12.53
CA LEU A 16 3.98 -6.32 -11.28
C LEU A 16 5.07 -7.38 -11.48
N PRO A 17 5.97 -7.60 -10.51
CA PRO A 17 6.97 -8.65 -10.62
C PRO A 17 6.32 -10.04 -10.57
N ARG A 18 6.83 -10.97 -11.36
CA ARG A 18 6.26 -12.34 -11.53
C ARG A 18 6.08 -13.09 -10.21
N TYR A 19 6.98 -12.90 -9.25
CA TYR A 19 6.88 -13.55 -7.94
C TYR A 19 5.65 -13.09 -7.12
N SER A 20 5.04 -11.96 -7.44
CA SER A 20 3.84 -11.47 -6.76
C SER A 20 2.54 -12.13 -7.25
N ARG A 21 2.56 -12.75 -8.43
CA ARG A 21 1.37 -13.34 -9.05
C ARG A 21 0.63 -14.33 -8.13
N PRO A 22 1.29 -15.32 -7.48
CA PRO A 22 0.60 -16.24 -6.59
C PRO A 22 -0.07 -15.57 -5.39
N LEU A 23 0.46 -14.40 -4.96
CA LEU A 23 -0.16 -13.61 -3.89
C LEU A 23 -1.41 -12.89 -4.40
N VAL A 24 -1.31 -12.27 -5.58
CA VAL A 24 -2.44 -11.56 -6.22
C VAL A 24 -3.58 -12.53 -6.54
N ASP A 25 -3.27 -13.73 -7.05
CA ASP A 25 -4.26 -14.77 -7.34
C ASP A 25 -5.04 -15.16 -6.07
N ARG A 26 -4.37 -15.22 -4.90
CA ARG A 26 -5.01 -15.53 -3.62
C ARG A 26 -5.84 -14.40 -3.02
N PHE A 27 -5.73 -13.18 -3.49
CA PHE A 27 -6.57 -12.08 -3.00
C PHE A 27 -8.06 -12.34 -3.25
N ALA A 28 -8.40 -13.09 -4.29
CA ALA A 28 -9.76 -13.50 -4.58
C ALA A 28 -10.41 -14.39 -3.49
N ASP A 29 -9.60 -15.02 -2.63
CA ASP A 29 -10.08 -15.85 -1.52
C ASP A 29 -10.66 -15.00 -0.37
N TYR A 30 -10.44 -13.69 -0.38
CA TYR A 30 -10.85 -12.77 0.67
C TYR A 30 -11.96 -11.83 0.19
N SER A 31 -13.11 -11.85 0.85
CA SER A 31 -14.27 -11.02 0.48
C SER A 31 -13.97 -9.51 0.47
N CYS A 32 -13.12 -9.03 1.39
CA CYS A 32 -12.71 -7.63 1.44
C CYS A 32 -11.80 -7.22 0.26
N LEU A 33 -11.29 -8.18 -0.52
CA LEU A 33 -10.46 -7.96 -1.69
C LEU A 33 -11.16 -8.34 -3.00
N THR A 34 -12.48 -8.55 -2.97
CA THR A 34 -13.26 -8.74 -4.20
C THR A 34 -13.03 -7.57 -5.16
N ASN A 35 -12.72 -7.88 -6.42
CA ASN A 35 -12.40 -6.89 -7.45
C ASN A 35 -11.19 -5.98 -7.14
N PHE A 36 -10.31 -6.38 -6.21
CA PHE A 36 -9.04 -5.67 -6.00
C PHE A 36 -8.08 -5.95 -7.16
N ILE A 37 -7.70 -4.91 -7.89
CA ILE A 37 -6.79 -5.01 -9.03
C ILE A 37 -5.52 -4.21 -8.69
N PRO A 38 -4.49 -4.85 -8.12
CA PRO A 38 -3.25 -4.14 -7.83
C PRO A 38 -2.52 -3.75 -9.11
N VAL A 39 -2.01 -2.53 -9.13
CA VAL A 39 -1.18 -2.02 -10.23
C VAL A 39 0.23 -1.70 -9.77
N GLU A 40 0.45 -1.60 -8.47
CA GLU A 40 1.76 -1.34 -7.87
C GLU A 40 2.05 -2.33 -6.76
N LEU A 41 3.31 -2.72 -6.66
CA LEU A 41 3.90 -3.42 -5.52
C LEU A 41 5.11 -2.65 -5.03
N CYS A 42 5.00 -2.07 -3.84
CA CYS A 42 6.09 -1.46 -3.11
C CYS A 42 6.68 -2.45 -2.10
N ASN A 43 7.96 -2.78 -2.23
CA ASN A 43 8.68 -3.60 -1.27
C ASN A 43 9.56 -2.72 -0.40
N LEU A 44 9.37 -2.79 0.92
CA LEU A 44 10.17 -2.08 1.90
C LEU A 44 10.87 -3.06 2.84
N GLU A 45 12.18 -2.90 3.00
CA GLU A 45 12.97 -3.64 3.98
C GLU A 45 13.26 -2.73 5.19
N TYR A 46 12.95 -3.24 6.36
CA TYR A 46 13.23 -2.59 7.64
C TYR A 46 14.32 -3.37 8.37
N LEU A 47 15.37 -2.69 8.76
CA LEU A 47 16.51 -3.25 9.49
C LEU A 47 16.75 -2.43 10.77
N PRO A 48 16.72 -3.05 11.98
CA PRO A 48 16.94 -2.35 13.25
C PRO A 48 18.25 -1.60 13.28
N GLN A 49 19.33 -2.20 12.78
CA GLN A 49 20.67 -1.60 12.76
C GLN A 49 20.79 -0.36 11.85
N ARG A 50 19.84 -0.18 10.92
CA ARG A 50 19.74 1.04 10.09
C ARG A 50 18.79 2.07 10.70
N GLY A 51 18.17 1.76 11.85
CA GLY A 51 17.15 2.60 12.45
C GLY A 51 15.93 2.79 11.54
N SER A 52 15.61 1.76 10.71
CA SER A 52 14.52 1.84 9.76
C SER A 52 13.17 2.10 10.45
N ALA A 53 12.42 3.01 9.87
CA ALA A 53 11.07 3.38 10.30
C ALA A 53 10.33 3.98 9.10
N ILE A 54 9.05 4.22 9.22
CA ILE A 54 8.31 5.10 8.31
C ILE A 54 7.45 6.02 9.17
N ASP A 55 7.61 7.33 8.95
CA ASP A 55 6.91 8.36 9.71
C ASP A 55 5.40 8.34 9.38
N ALA A 56 4.60 8.91 10.28
CA ALA A 56 3.17 8.99 10.12
C ALA A 56 2.79 9.78 8.85
N HIS A 57 2.10 9.12 7.92
CA HIS A 57 1.72 9.68 6.62
C HIS A 57 0.42 9.09 6.11
N HIS A 58 -0.17 9.76 5.13
CA HIS A 58 -1.17 9.18 4.24
C HIS A 58 -0.50 8.76 2.94
N ASP A 59 -0.90 7.64 2.36
CA ASP A 59 -0.58 7.35 0.97
C ASP A 59 -1.31 8.34 0.05
N ASP A 60 -0.76 8.60 -1.13
CA ASP A 60 -1.38 9.49 -2.11
C ASP A 60 -2.81 9.03 -2.44
N CYS A 61 -3.80 9.91 -2.19
CA CYS A 61 -5.22 9.62 -2.40
C CYS A 61 -5.71 9.96 -3.81
N TRP A 62 -4.90 10.67 -4.60
CA TRP A 62 -5.24 10.93 -5.99
C TRP A 62 -4.94 9.72 -6.87
N LEU A 63 -3.79 9.05 -6.64
CA LEU A 63 -3.35 7.92 -7.46
C LEU A 63 -3.88 6.59 -6.93
N TRP A 64 -3.81 6.40 -5.59
CA TRP A 64 -4.13 5.12 -4.97
C TRP A 64 -5.56 5.09 -4.43
N GLY A 65 -6.23 3.98 -4.70
CA GLY A 65 -7.62 3.77 -4.37
C GLY A 65 -7.90 3.45 -2.91
N GLU A 66 -9.04 2.84 -2.72
CA GLU A 66 -9.66 2.58 -1.42
C GLU A 66 -8.81 1.65 -0.54
N ARG A 67 -8.15 0.65 -1.13
CA ARG A 67 -7.51 -0.42 -0.36
C ARG A 67 -5.99 -0.39 -0.52
N LEU A 68 -5.31 -0.34 0.62
CA LEU A 68 -3.86 -0.57 0.73
C LEU A 68 -3.67 -1.96 1.35
N VAL A 69 -3.08 -2.88 0.61
CA VAL A 69 -2.96 -4.28 1.01
C VAL A 69 -1.50 -4.59 1.29
N THR A 70 -1.15 -4.83 2.55
CA THR A 70 0.24 -5.09 2.94
C THR A 70 0.40 -6.49 3.51
N LEU A 71 1.30 -7.28 2.90
CA LEU A 71 1.80 -8.53 3.44
C LEU A 71 3.03 -8.25 4.32
N ASN A 72 2.94 -8.64 5.59
CA ASN A 72 4.01 -8.50 6.58
C ASN A 72 4.86 -9.78 6.64
N LEU A 73 6.16 -9.68 6.36
CA LEU A 73 7.07 -10.81 6.28
C LEU A 73 8.25 -10.68 7.23
N MET A 74 8.90 -11.80 7.51
CA MET A 74 10.11 -11.98 8.29
C MET A 74 9.92 -11.85 9.80
N SER A 75 9.34 -10.76 10.31
CA SER A 75 9.12 -10.54 11.73
C SER A 75 7.79 -9.86 12.01
N ASP A 76 7.35 -9.97 13.26
CA ASP A 76 6.23 -9.22 13.81
C ASP A 76 6.59 -7.72 13.84
N THR A 77 5.58 -6.87 13.77
CA THR A 77 5.69 -5.42 13.99
C THR A 77 4.36 -4.85 14.46
N VAL A 78 4.31 -3.52 14.63
CA VAL A 78 3.10 -2.78 14.95
C VAL A 78 2.90 -1.68 13.93
N LEU A 79 1.74 -1.64 13.31
CA LEU A 79 1.27 -0.51 12.51
C LEU A 79 0.56 0.47 13.45
N THR A 80 1.06 1.70 13.51
CA THR A 80 0.52 2.74 14.39
C THR A 80 -0.31 3.71 13.56
N PHE A 81 -1.55 3.92 13.96
CA PHE A 81 -2.43 4.94 13.38
C PHE A 81 -2.52 6.14 14.31
N THR A 82 -2.51 7.34 13.75
CA THR A 82 -2.68 8.61 14.47
C THR A 82 -3.56 9.55 13.67
N GLU A 83 -4.31 10.41 14.35
CA GLU A 83 -5.16 11.43 13.75
C GLU A 83 -4.68 12.82 14.16
N ASP A 84 -4.59 13.76 13.18
CA ASP A 84 -4.05 15.11 13.43
C ASP A 84 -4.96 15.92 14.37
N ASN A 85 -6.27 15.68 14.33
CA ASN A 85 -7.25 16.43 15.12
C ASN A 85 -7.35 15.95 16.58
N GLN A 86 -6.72 14.84 16.92
CA GLN A 86 -6.72 14.25 18.28
C GLN A 86 -5.28 13.95 18.73
N PRO A 87 -4.50 14.97 19.07
CA PRO A 87 -3.14 14.80 19.54
C PRO A 87 -3.07 13.86 20.75
N GLY A 88 -2.23 12.84 20.68
CA GLY A 88 -2.07 11.84 21.74
C GLY A 88 -2.95 10.61 21.60
N LEU A 89 -3.94 10.60 20.70
CA LEU A 89 -4.68 9.39 20.36
C LEU A 89 -3.89 8.57 19.32
N SER A 90 -3.65 7.31 19.62
CA SER A 90 -3.05 6.36 18.67
C SER A 90 -3.73 5.00 18.78
N VAL A 91 -3.85 4.34 17.63
CA VAL A 91 -4.32 2.96 17.54
C VAL A 91 -3.16 2.08 17.08
N LEU A 92 -2.85 1.05 17.87
CA LEU A 92 -1.76 0.12 17.64
C LEU A 92 -2.32 -1.20 17.09
N VAL A 93 -1.99 -1.54 15.86
CA VAL A 93 -2.39 -2.78 15.21
C VAL A 93 -1.19 -3.71 15.10
N ARG A 94 -1.23 -4.83 15.84
CA ARG A 94 -0.18 -5.84 15.74
C ARG A 94 -0.23 -6.54 14.38
N LEU A 95 0.89 -6.61 13.72
CA LEU A 95 1.09 -7.33 12.46
C LEU A 95 2.03 -8.53 12.71
N PRO A 96 1.49 -9.71 12.94
CA PRO A 96 2.30 -10.93 13.02
C PRO A 96 3.04 -11.20 11.70
N ARG A 97 4.13 -11.94 11.78
CA ARG A 97 4.82 -12.45 10.59
C ARG A 97 3.86 -13.24 9.71
N ARG A 98 3.85 -12.98 8.42
CA ARG A 98 2.96 -13.58 7.40
C ARG A 98 1.48 -13.19 7.56
N SER A 99 1.21 -12.05 8.20
CA SER A 99 -0.13 -11.48 8.20
C SER A 99 -0.34 -10.60 6.97
N LEU A 100 -1.60 -10.54 6.53
CA LEU A 100 -2.09 -9.59 5.53
C LEU A 100 -2.94 -8.56 6.26
N VAL A 101 -2.67 -7.27 6.03
CA VAL A 101 -3.50 -6.17 6.51
C VAL A 101 -4.07 -5.40 5.32
N VAL A 102 -5.34 -5.06 5.40
CA VAL A 102 -6.04 -4.19 4.45
C VAL A 102 -6.41 -2.91 5.19
N VAL A 103 -5.90 -1.78 4.71
CA VAL A 103 -6.24 -0.45 5.23
C VAL A 103 -7.20 0.19 4.25
N SER A 104 -8.41 0.57 4.72
CA SER A 104 -9.49 1.11 3.92
C SER A 104 -10.40 2.03 4.73
N GLY A 105 -11.33 2.75 4.08
CA GLY A 105 -12.28 3.65 4.74
C GLY A 105 -11.60 4.73 5.57
N PRO A 106 -12.17 5.09 6.74
CA PRO A 106 -11.60 6.13 7.61
C PRO A 106 -10.12 5.90 7.95
N ALA A 107 -9.71 4.66 8.20
CA ALA A 107 -8.31 4.32 8.47
C ALA A 107 -7.38 4.70 7.31
N ARG A 108 -7.88 4.67 6.06
CA ARG A 108 -7.16 5.03 4.85
C ARG A 108 -7.08 6.54 4.63
N TYR A 109 -8.16 7.26 4.92
CA TYR A 109 -8.32 8.65 4.51
C TYR A 109 -8.19 9.66 5.64
N GLU A 110 -8.54 9.29 6.87
CA GLU A 110 -8.57 10.19 8.02
C GLU A 110 -7.39 9.96 8.95
N TRP A 111 -6.83 8.75 8.97
CA TRP A 111 -5.73 8.39 9.86
C TRP A 111 -4.40 8.26 9.12
N LYS A 112 -3.37 8.89 9.65
CA LYS A 112 -1.99 8.63 9.25
C LYS A 112 -1.55 7.28 9.80
N HIS A 113 -0.69 6.59 9.06
CA HIS A 113 -0.12 5.33 9.51
C HIS A 113 1.41 5.38 9.50
N ALA A 114 2.02 4.64 10.42
CA ALA A 114 3.46 4.61 10.66
C ALA A 114 3.95 3.23 11.06
N ILE A 115 5.23 2.96 10.80
CA ILE A 115 5.98 1.89 11.48
C ILE A 115 7.05 2.58 12.32
N GLN A 116 6.83 2.63 13.62
CA GLN A 116 7.75 3.28 14.54
C GLN A 116 9.02 2.44 14.75
N ARG A 117 10.16 3.10 14.90
CA ARG A 117 11.46 2.45 15.06
C ARG A 117 11.50 1.40 16.18
N GLN A 118 10.87 1.68 17.30
CA GLN A 118 10.79 0.77 18.44
C GLN A 118 10.06 -0.54 18.15
N HIS A 119 9.24 -0.59 17.09
CA HIS A 119 8.51 -1.78 16.66
C HIS A 119 9.23 -2.57 15.56
N VAL A 120 10.43 -2.14 15.17
CA VAL A 120 11.31 -2.86 14.24
C VAL A 120 12.42 -3.51 15.05
N THR A 121 12.14 -4.69 15.61
CA THR A 121 13.07 -5.42 16.50
C THR A 121 13.97 -6.40 15.77
N SER A 122 13.60 -6.79 14.56
CA SER A 122 14.37 -7.66 13.68
C SER A 122 14.06 -7.33 12.21
N ARG A 123 14.78 -7.99 11.28
CA ARG A 123 14.56 -7.76 9.83
C ARG A 123 13.11 -8.02 9.47
N ARG A 124 12.49 -7.03 8.82
CA ARG A 124 11.11 -7.07 8.34
C ARG A 124 11.06 -6.71 6.86
N ILE A 125 10.17 -7.35 6.11
CA ILE A 125 9.83 -6.96 4.74
C ILE A 125 8.32 -6.68 4.70
N ALA A 126 7.95 -5.54 4.13
CA ALA A 126 6.58 -5.20 3.79
C ALA A 126 6.41 -5.26 2.27
N MET A 127 5.38 -5.96 1.81
CA MET A 127 4.96 -5.97 0.41
C MET A 127 3.60 -5.30 0.33
N THR A 128 3.57 -4.03 -0.12
CA THR A 128 2.33 -3.24 -0.19
C THR A 128 1.83 -3.18 -1.61
N PHE A 129 0.63 -3.70 -1.83
CA PHE A 129 -0.09 -3.65 -3.09
C PHE A 129 -1.09 -2.51 -3.07
N ARG A 130 -1.19 -1.78 -4.18
CA ARG A 130 -2.08 -0.64 -4.35
C ARG A 130 -2.89 -0.75 -5.63
N GLU A 131 -4.17 -0.44 -5.54
CA GLU A 131 -5.07 -0.29 -6.69
C GLU A 131 -5.18 1.20 -7.08
N LEU A 132 -5.65 1.48 -8.28
CA LEU A 132 -5.89 2.84 -8.74
C LEU A 132 -7.15 3.43 -8.09
N SER A 133 -7.15 4.74 -7.90
CA SER A 133 -8.33 5.50 -7.45
C SER A 133 -9.39 5.58 -8.56
N ASP A 134 -10.59 6.03 -8.18
CA ASP A 134 -11.73 6.22 -9.10
C ASP A 134 -11.42 7.22 -10.23
N GLU A 135 -10.46 8.13 -10.04
CA GLU A 135 -9.93 9.03 -11.08
C GLU A 135 -9.52 8.25 -12.35
N PHE A 136 -8.98 7.02 -12.16
CA PHE A 136 -8.47 6.14 -13.20
C PHE A 136 -9.44 5.00 -13.54
N GLY A 137 -10.57 4.93 -12.85
CA GLY A 137 -11.63 3.95 -13.07
C GLY A 137 -12.56 4.30 -14.22
N VAL A 138 -13.58 3.46 -14.42
CA VAL A 138 -14.64 3.69 -15.41
C VAL A 138 -15.38 4.99 -15.10
N GLY A 139 -15.45 5.92 -16.06
CA GLY A 139 -16.04 7.23 -15.89
C GLY A 139 -15.14 8.27 -15.22
N GLY A 140 -13.95 7.91 -14.76
CA GLY A 140 -12.95 8.84 -14.22
C GLY A 140 -12.28 9.67 -15.30
N THR A 141 -11.73 10.83 -14.93
CA THR A 141 -11.14 11.78 -15.91
C THR A 141 -9.86 11.25 -16.54
N SER A 142 -9.21 10.24 -15.92
CA SER A 142 -7.99 9.58 -16.36
C SER A 142 -8.21 8.10 -16.74
N GLU A 143 -9.44 7.70 -17.10
CA GLU A 143 -9.82 6.31 -17.38
C GLU A 143 -8.91 5.63 -18.42
N THR A 144 -8.55 6.32 -19.50
CA THR A 144 -7.68 5.76 -20.54
C THR A 144 -6.30 5.38 -19.97
N VAL A 145 -5.73 6.25 -19.15
CA VAL A 145 -4.46 6.00 -18.46
C VAL A 145 -4.61 4.84 -17.48
N GLY A 146 -5.73 4.76 -16.77
CA GLY A 146 -6.02 3.66 -15.86
C GLY A 146 -6.06 2.31 -16.55
N LYS A 147 -6.72 2.20 -17.71
CA LYS A 147 -6.75 0.96 -18.51
C LYS A 147 -5.35 0.55 -18.97
N GLU A 148 -4.52 1.51 -19.39
CA GLU A 148 -3.14 1.25 -19.77
C GLU A 148 -2.32 0.71 -18.60
N LEU A 149 -2.40 1.37 -17.42
CA LEU A 149 -1.69 0.95 -16.21
C LEU A 149 -2.09 -0.46 -15.75
N ILE A 150 -3.38 -0.78 -15.76
CA ILE A 150 -3.89 -2.12 -15.44
C ILE A 150 -3.35 -3.17 -16.41
N THR A 151 -3.32 -2.84 -17.71
CA THR A 151 -2.78 -3.74 -18.74
C THR A 151 -1.31 -4.02 -18.50
N VAL A 152 -0.51 -2.98 -18.23
CA VAL A 152 0.92 -3.12 -17.92
C VAL A 152 1.13 -3.92 -16.64
N ALA A 153 0.36 -3.64 -15.58
CA ALA A 153 0.48 -4.35 -14.31
C ALA A 153 0.26 -5.86 -14.45
N ARG A 154 -0.67 -6.27 -15.31
CA ARG A 154 -1.01 -7.68 -15.54
C ARG A 154 0.02 -8.46 -16.37
N ASN A 155 0.97 -7.79 -16.99
CA ASN A 155 1.99 -8.45 -17.82
C ASN A 155 3.07 -9.18 -17.01
N TYR A 156 3.13 -9.01 -15.71
CA TYR A 156 4.06 -9.66 -14.78
C TYR A 156 5.50 -9.80 -15.31
N VAL A 157 6.33 -8.83 -14.99
CA VAL A 157 7.75 -8.79 -15.41
C VAL A 157 8.62 -9.71 -14.52
N PRO A 158 9.77 -10.18 -15.05
CA PRO A 158 10.73 -11.02 -14.33
C PRO A 158 11.20 -10.45 -13.00
#